data_47455a2111e01c0ecb4a4736aa34b0ad
#
_entry.id   47455a2111e01c0ecb4a4736aa34b0ad
#
_cell.length_a   1.000
_cell.length_b   1.000
_cell.length_c   1.000
_cell.angle_alpha   90.00
_cell.angle_beta   90.00
_cell.angle_gamma   90.00
#
_symmetry.space_group_name_H-M   'P 1'
#
loop_
_entity.id
_entity.type
_entity.pdbx_description
1 polymer ?
#
loop_
_entity_poly.entity_id
_entity_poly.type
_entity_poly.pdbx_seq_one_letter_code
_entity_poly.pdbx_strand_id
1 'polypeptide(L)'
;MSKKTFTVEEVELLSKNKYVQSVSEKSITYSNEFKIHFIAESKKGKTSRLIFEEAGFDIGIIGERRCEVAGARWRKAFKDKGVLGLDDTRKHNSGAKLKRELSKDEIIARKDAEIEYLKTEVEMLKKLELCERQVKRNKLATTDAFGVIRRIIPVLKSQIKLS
;
A
#
# COMPACT_ATOMS: atom_id res chain seq x y z
N MET A 1 2.67 6.59 35.03
CA MET A 1 1.58 5.66 34.72
C MET A 1 2.17 4.39 34.14
N SER A 2 2.06 3.25 34.81
CA SER A 2 2.54 1.96 34.33
C SER A 2 1.77 1.56 33.08
N LYS A 3 2.46 1.13 32.02
CA LYS A 3 1.81 0.60 30.83
C LYS A 3 1.20 -0.75 31.21
N LYS A 4 -0.12 -0.89 31.11
CA LYS A 4 -0.80 -2.18 31.28
C LYS A 4 -0.16 -3.19 30.32
N THR A 5 0.40 -4.26 30.84
CA THR A 5 0.87 -5.42 30.07
C THR A 5 -0.26 -6.43 29.97
N PHE A 6 -0.34 -7.15 28.86
CA PHE A 6 -1.32 -8.21 28.67
C PHE A 6 -0.86 -9.47 29.40
N THR A 7 -1.80 -10.20 29.98
CA THR A 7 -1.56 -11.54 30.49
C THR A 7 -1.45 -12.54 29.33
N VAL A 8 -0.95 -13.74 29.61
CA VAL A 8 -0.83 -14.82 28.59
C VAL A 8 -2.21 -15.17 28.01
N GLU A 9 -3.24 -15.22 28.85
CA GLU A 9 -4.62 -15.51 28.44
C GLU A 9 -5.18 -14.39 27.55
N GLU A 10 -4.92 -13.12 27.90
CA GLU A 10 -5.34 -11.97 27.09
C GLU A 10 -4.62 -11.96 25.72
N VAL A 11 -3.34 -12.35 25.68
CA VAL A 11 -2.58 -12.48 24.42
C VAL A 11 -3.19 -13.56 23.54
N GLU A 12 -3.53 -14.72 24.13
CA GLU A 12 -4.14 -15.81 23.39
C GLU A 12 -5.53 -15.44 22.84
N LEU A 13 -6.34 -14.78 23.66
CA LEU A 13 -7.66 -14.30 23.27
C LEU A 13 -7.58 -13.27 22.12
N LEU A 14 -6.69 -12.31 22.23
CA LEU A 14 -6.47 -11.30 21.20
C LEU A 14 -5.92 -11.89 19.90
N SER A 15 -5.09 -12.92 19.97
CA SER A 15 -4.49 -13.57 18.79
C SER A 15 -5.53 -14.27 17.92
N LYS A 16 -6.68 -14.68 18.48
CA LYS A 16 -7.79 -15.32 17.76
C LYS A 16 -8.59 -14.34 16.90
N ASN A 17 -8.44 -13.03 17.12
CA ASN A 17 -9.16 -12.04 16.32
C ASN A 17 -8.53 -11.90 14.93
N LYS A 18 -9.35 -12.03 13.86
CA LYS A 18 -8.92 -11.95 12.45
C LYS A 18 -8.20 -10.65 12.07
N TYR A 19 -8.43 -9.60 12.82
CA TYR A 19 -7.84 -8.28 12.60
C TYR A 19 -6.51 -8.06 13.34
N VAL A 20 -6.04 -9.07 14.07
CA VAL A 20 -4.74 -9.06 14.74
C VAL A 20 -3.72 -9.80 13.89
N GLN A 21 -2.64 -9.13 13.53
CA GLN A 21 -1.52 -9.73 12.81
C GLN A 21 -0.53 -10.39 13.77
N SER A 22 -0.25 -9.73 14.89
CA SER A 22 0.58 -10.27 15.97
C SER A 22 0.28 -9.55 17.27
N VAL A 23 0.42 -10.25 18.39
CA VAL A 23 0.25 -9.69 19.73
C VAL A 23 1.38 -10.18 20.62
N SER A 24 1.80 -9.33 21.54
CA SER A 24 2.76 -9.62 22.58
C SER A 24 2.27 -9.01 23.91
N GLU A 25 2.88 -9.35 25.00
CA GLU A 25 2.53 -8.79 26.33
C GLU A 25 2.45 -7.24 26.35
N LYS A 26 3.18 -6.56 25.48
CA LYS A 26 3.30 -5.09 25.49
C LYS A 26 2.61 -4.41 24.32
N SER A 27 2.33 -5.11 23.22
CA SER A 27 1.89 -4.50 21.97
C SER A 27 0.97 -5.40 21.16
N ILE A 28 0.09 -4.77 20.39
CA ILE A 28 -0.75 -5.39 19.38
C ILE A 28 -0.39 -4.78 18.04
N THR A 29 -0.19 -5.63 17.04
CA THR A 29 -0.07 -5.24 15.63
C THR A 29 -1.35 -5.62 14.92
N TYR A 30 -2.04 -4.63 14.40
CA TYR A 30 -3.30 -4.81 13.69
C TYR A 30 -3.06 -5.04 12.19
N SER A 31 -3.93 -5.82 11.56
CA SER A 31 -3.88 -6.06 10.12
C SER A 31 -4.14 -4.78 9.32
N ASN A 32 -3.64 -4.71 8.08
CA ASN A 32 -3.91 -3.57 7.21
C ASN A 32 -5.40 -3.47 6.85
N GLU A 33 -6.08 -4.61 6.73
CA GLU A 33 -7.52 -4.67 6.51
C GLU A 33 -8.29 -3.94 7.61
N PHE A 34 -7.91 -4.18 8.88
CA PHE A 34 -8.54 -3.50 10.00
C PHE A 34 -8.29 -1.99 9.98
N LYS A 35 -7.08 -1.56 9.66
CA LYS A 35 -6.76 -0.12 9.59
C LYS A 35 -7.57 0.58 8.50
N ILE A 36 -7.75 -0.07 7.34
CA ILE A 36 -8.58 0.45 6.24
C ILE A 36 -10.06 0.50 6.67
N HIS A 37 -10.56 -0.58 7.26
CA HIS A 37 -11.92 -0.64 7.81
C HIS A 37 -12.15 0.45 8.86
N PHE A 38 -11.20 0.63 9.78
CA PHE A 38 -11.25 1.67 10.80
C PHE A 38 -11.38 3.08 10.18
N ILE A 39 -10.60 3.38 9.15
CA ILE A 39 -10.67 4.69 8.47
C ILE A 39 -12.03 4.88 7.80
N ALA A 40 -12.57 3.85 7.16
CA ALA A 40 -13.88 3.91 6.51
C ALA A 40 -15.00 4.21 7.52
N GLU A 41 -15.03 3.51 8.66
CA GLU A 41 -16.02 3.71 9.71
C GLU A 41 -15.83 5.04 10.47
N SER A 42 -14.58 5.46 10.67
CA SER A 42 -14.27 6.76 11.28
C SER A 42 -14.74 7.94 10.42
N LYS A 43 -14.72 7.83 9.09
CA LYS A 43 -15.27 8.84 8.17
C LYS A 43 -16.80 8.93 8.25
N LYS A 44 -17.47 7.86 8.67
CA LYS A 44 -18.92 7.85 8.94
C LYS A 44 -19.27 8.47 10.31
N GLY A 45 -18.27 8.94 11.06
CA GLY A 45 -18.46 9.60 12.35
C GLY A 45 -18.43 8.66 13.57
N LYS A 46 -18.11 7.38 13.40
CA LYS A 46 -17.99 6.45 14.53
C LYS A 46 -16.76 6.76 15.40
N THR A 47 -16.90 6.58 16.71
CA THR A 47 -15.79 6.72 17.66
C THR A 47 -14.82 5.56 17.56
N SER A 48 -13.56 5.79 17.93
CA SER A 48 -12.53 4.73 17.92
C SER A 48 -12.95 3.52 18.75
N ARG A 49 -13.55 3.76 19.92
CA ARG A 49 -14.05 2.71 20.82
C ARG A 49 -15.08 1.83 20.11
N LEU A 50 -16.12 2.43 19.54
CA LEU A 50 -17.19 1.69 18.87
C LEU A 50 -16.68 0.83 17.70
N ILE A 51 -15.76 1.36 16.90
CA ILE A 51 -15.17 0.63 15.77
C ILE A 51 -14.39 -0.61 16.25
N PHE A 52 -13.68 -0.50 17.37
CA PHE A 52 -12.98 -1.63 17.96
C PHE A 52 -13.94 -2.66 18.55
N GLU A 53 -15.00 -2.23 19.24
CA GLU A 53 -16.05 -3.13 19.77
C GLU A 53 -16.75 -3.89 18.65
N GLU A 54 -17.17 -3.21 17.57
CA GLU A 54 -17.80 -3.84 16.40
C GLU A 54 -16.84 -4.81 15.66
N ALA A 55 -15.54 -4.58 15.75
CA ALA A 55 -14.52 -5.48 15.20
C ALA A 55 -14.21 -6.69 16.12
N GLY A 56 -14.94 -6.84 17.22
CA GLY A 56 -14.80 -7.96 18.15
C GLY A 56 -13.63 -7.83 19.12
N PHE A 57 -13.18 -6.61 19.39
CA PHE A 57 -12.17 -6.37 20.41
C PHE A 57 -12.80 -6.05 21.77
N ASP A 58 -12.30 -6.70 22.81
CA ASP A 58 -12.66 -6.37 24.18
C ASP A 58 -11.90 -5.11 24.65
N ILE A 59 -12.64 -4.02 24.84
CA ILE A 59 -12.07 -2.74 25.26
C ILE A 59 -11.53 -2.80 26.71
N GLY A 60 -12.10 -3.65 27.55
CA GLY A 60 -11.61 -3.89 28.90
C GLY A 60 -10.18 -4.45 28.89
N ILE A 61 -9.86 -5.31 27.93
CA ILE A 61 -8.55 -5.90 27.73
C ILE A 61 -7.60 -4.90 27.07
N ILE A 62 -7.98 -4.35 25.91
CA ILE A 62 -7.10 -3.45 25.14
C ILE A 62 -6.90 -2.12 25.85
N GLY A 63 -7.96 -1.57 26.46
CA GLY A 63 -7.99 -0.23 27.05
C GLY A 63 -8.39 0.86 26.03
N GLU A 64 -9.38 1.67 26.40
CA GLU A 64 -9.94 2.71 25.55
C GLU A 64 -8.88 3.68 25.00
N ARG A 65 -7.97 4.14 25.88
CA ARG A 65 -6.87 5.03 25.47
C ARG A 65 -5.99 4.44 24.36
N ARG A 66 -5.78 3.13 24.36
CA ARG A 66 -4.97 2.46 23.32
C ARG A 66 -5.70 2.47 21.99
N CYS A 67 -7.02 2.28 21.99
CA CYS A 67 -7.87 2.38 20.80
C CYS A 67 -7.86 3.81 20.23
N GLU A 68 -7.97 4.82 21.09
CA GLU A 68 -7.94 6.23 20.67
C GLU A 68 -6.59 6.61 20.05
N VAL A 69 -5.47 6.25 20.71
CA VAL A 69 -4.12 6.55 20.22
C VAL A 69 -3.84 5.83 18.90
N ALA A 70 -4.27 4.57 18.75
CA ALA A 70 -4.17 3.83 17.50
C ALA A 70 -4.97 4.52 16.39
N GLY A 71 -6.22 4.86 16.68
CA GLY A 71 -7.10 5.54 15.72
C GLY A 71 -6.58 6.91 15.30
N ALA A 72 -6.08 7.72 16.24
CA ALA A 72 -5.49 9.02 15.92
C ALA A 72 -4.28 8.89 15.01
N ARG A 73 -3.40 7.90 15.27
CA ARG A 73 -2.23 7.61 14.45
C ARG A 73 -2.63 7.18 13.03
N TRP A 74 -3.62 6.31 12.88
CA TRP A 74 -4.07 5.86 11.57
C TRP A 74 -4.76 6.97 10.77
N ARG A 75 -5.60 7.79 11.41
CA ARG A 75 -6.21 8.97 10.76
C ARG A 75 -5.15 9.94 10.24
N LYS A 76 -4.10 10.20 11.04
CA LYS A 76 -2.98 11.03 10.62
C LYS A 76 -2.22 10.40 9.44
N ALA A 77 -1.84 9.14 9.54
CA ALA A 77 -1.12 8.43 8.49
C ALA A 77 -1.91 8.38 7.17
N PHE A 78 -3.23 8.16 7.27
CA PHE A 78 -4.11 8.19 6.10
C PHE A 78 -4.22 9.60 5.50
N LYS A 79 -4.27 10.64 6.32
CA LYS A 79 -4.29 12.04 5.85
C LYS A 79 -3.02 12.41 5.11
N ASP A 80 -1.86 11.94 5.60
CA ASP A 80 -0.55 12.30 5.07
C ASP A 80 -0.18 11.52 3.79
N LYS A 81 -0.52 10.21 3.73
CA LYS A 81 -0.07 9.30 2.66
C LYS A 81 -1.16 8.41 2.06
N GLY A 82 -2.44 8.65 2.39
CA GLY A 82 -3.55 7.80 1.96
C GLY A 82 -3.45 6.38 2.49
N VAL A 83 -3.94 5.42 1.71
CA VAL A 83 -3.93 3.99 2.09
C VAL A 83 -2.50 3.46 2.32
N LEU A 84 -1.53 3.93 1.54
CA LEU A 84 -0.12 3.54 1.68
C LEU A 84 0.47 3.94 3.04
N GLY A 85 -0.07 4.97 3.69
CA GLY A 85 0.34 5.36 5.03
C GLY A 85 -0.06 4.39 6.14
N LEU A 86 -0.99 3.49 5.85
CA LEU A 86 -1.46 2.47 6.80
C LEU A 86 -0.60 1.22 6.81
N ASP A 87 0.25 1.03 5.81
CA ASP A 87 1.19 -0.09 5.76
C ASP A 87 2.22 0.01 6.89
N ASP A 88 2.57 -1.15 7.46
CA ASP A 88 3.58 -1.20 8.51
C ASP A 88 4.99 -1.19 7.90
N THR A 89 5.49 0.03 7.66
CA THR A 89 6.84 0.25 7.13
C THR A 89 7.95 -0.16 8.10
N ARG A 90 7.62 -0.53 9.35
CA ARG A 90 8.62 -0.94 10.36
C ARG A 90 9.34 -2.23 9.97
N LYS A 91 8.68 -3.13 9.24
CA LYS A 91 9.33 -4.36 8.74
C LYS A 91 10.48 -4.07 7.79
N HIS A 92 10.39 -2.97 7.02
CA HIS A 92 11.45 -2.55 6.10
C HIS A 92 12.48 -1.62 6.75
N ASN A 93 12.09 -0.93 7.83
CA ASN A 93 12.95 0.03 8.54
C ASN A 93 13.41 -0.47 9.91
N SER A 94 13.21 -1.74 10.25
CA SER A 94 13.72 -2.33 11.50
C SER A 94 15.22 -2.61 11.47
N GLY A 95 15.96 -1.91 10.60
CA GLY A 95 17.39 -1.79 10.70
C GLY A 95 17.77 -1.04 11.99
N ALA A 96 17.65 -1.70 13.13
CA ALA A 96 18.52 -1.31 14.24
C ALA A 96 19.92 -1.27 13.66
N LYS A 97 20.56 -0.08 13.66
CA LYS A 97 21.94 0.04 13.24
C LYS A 97 22.72 -1.06 13.96
N LEU A 98 23.26 -1.99 13.20
CA LEU A 98 24.13 -3.01 13.79
C LEU A 98 25.20 -2.27 14.60
N LYS A 99 25.25 -2.55 15.90
CA LYS A 99 26.27 -1.96 16.79
C LYS A 99 27.68 -2.50 16.52
N ARG A 100 27.80 -3.46 15.59
CA ARG A 100 29.08 -4.02 15.13
C ARG A 100 29.39 -3.58 13.71
N GLU A 101 30.64 -3.42 13.39
CA GLU A 101 31.09 -3.28 12.01
C GLU A 101 30.74 -4.55 11.23
N LEU A 102 30.21 -4.37 10.02
CA LEU A 102 29.92 -5.47 9.13
C LEU A 102 31.20 -6.09 8.63
N SER A 103 31.26 -7.42 8.57
CA SER A 103 32.37 -8.10 7.89
C SER A 103 32.41 -7.74 6.40
N LYS A 104 33.57 -7.87 5.77
CA LYS A 104 33.71 -7.59 4.34
C LYS A 104 32.75 -8.44 3.50
N ASP A 105 32.55 -9.70 3.89
CA ASP A 105 31.64 -10.62 3.19
C ASP A 105 30.18 -10.21 3.32
N GLU A 106 29.76 -9.69 4.49
CA GLU A 106 28.42 -9.16 4.69
C GLU A 106 28.19 -7.88 3.87
N ILE A 107 29.22 -7.04 3.71
CA ILE A 107 29.14 -5.85 2.87
C ILE A 107 29.02 -6.26 1.40
N ILE A 108 29.79 -7.23 0.93
CA ILE A 108 29.71 -7.76 -0.42
C ILE A 108 28.32 -8.33 -0.68
N ALA A 109 27.82 -9.21 0.18
CA ALA A 109 26.50 -9.81 0.02
C ALA A 109 25.36 -8.77 -0.04
N ARG A 110 25.46 -7.69 0.75
CA ARG A 110 24.48 -6.59 0.66
C ARG A 110 24.58 -5.82 -0.66
N LYS A 111 25.79 -5.57 -1.12
CA LYS A 111 26.01 -4.90 -2.40
C LYS A 111 25.53 -5.74 -3.58
N ASP A 112 25.74 -7.04 -3.54
CA ASP A 112 25.25 -7.96 -4.56
C ASP A 112 23.72 -7.98 -4.61
N ALA A 113 23.06 -8.02 -3.45
CA ALA A 113 21.60 -7.92 -3.37
C ALA A 113 21.07 -6.57 -3.91
N GLU A 114 21.75 -5.46 -3.61
CA GLU A 114 21.40 -4.14 -4.13
C GLU A 114 21.57 -4.07 -5.65
N ILE A 115 22.64 -4.63 -6.17
CA ILE A 115 22.93 -4.71 -7.62
C ILE A 115 21.84 -5.53 -8.32
N GLU A 116 21.43 -6.66 -7.76
CA GLU A 116 20.39 -7.50 -8.33
C GLU A 116 19.02 -6.80 -8.33
N TYR A 117 18.69 -6.11 -7.26
CA TYR A 117 17.49 -5.28 -7.19
C TYR A 117 17.50 -4.19 -8.27
N LEU A 118 18.59 -3.44 -8.39
CA LEU A 118 18.72 -2.38 -9.40
C LEU A 118 18.66 -2.92 -10.82
N LYS A 119 19.22 -4.11 -11.10
CA LYS A 119 19.09 -4.75 -12.41
C LYS A 119 17.64 -5.05 -12.77
N THR A 120 16.87 -5.60 -11.82
CA THR A 120 15.44 -5.89 -12.05
C THR A 120 14.63 -4.62 -12.26
N GLU A 121 14.93 -3.54 -11.53
CA GLU A 121 14.31 -2.24 -11.72
C GLU A 121 14.59 -1.65 -13.10
N VAL A 122 15.85 -1.67 -13.53
CA VAL A 122 16.26 -1.21 -14.87
C VAL A 122 15.57 -2.04 -15.98
N GLU A 123 15.46 -3.33 -15.82
CA GLU A 123 14.76 -4.19 -16.78
C GLU A 123 13.26 -3.84 -16.86
N MET A 124 12.63 -3.59 -15.73
CA MET A 124 11.23 -3.17 -15.67
C MET A 124 11.01 -1.81 -16.36
N LEU A 125 11.89 -0.84 -16.10
CA LEU A 125 11.86 0.47 -16.76
C LEU A 125 12.04 0.36 -18.28
N LYS A 126 12.95 -0.48 -18.76
CA LYS A 126 13.13 -0.75 -20.20
C LYS A 126 11.87 -1.34 -20.83
N LYS A 127 11.19 -2.27 -20.14
CA LYS A 127 9.92 -2.83 -20.62
C LYS A 127 8.83 -1.77 -20.71
N LEU A 128 8.71 -0.91 -19.71
CA LEU A 128 7.76 0.21 -19.72
C LEU A 128 8.03 1.16 -20.89
N GLU A 129 9.28 1.53 -21.10
CA GLU A 129 9.67 2.41 -22.22
C GLU A 129 9.32 1.81 -23.59
N LEU A 130 9.53 0.50 -23.76
CA LEU A 130 9.15 -0.21 -24.98
C LEU A 130 7.62 -0.19 -25.18
N CYS A 131 6.84 -0.43 -24.13
CA CYS A 131 5.39 -0.34 -24.17
C CYS A 131 4.90 1.06 -24.55
N GLU A 132 5.50 2.11 -23.95
CA GLU A 132 5.16 3.49 -24.30
C GLU A 132 5.49 3.84 -25.75
N ARG A 133 6.64 3.40 -26.26
CA ARG A 133 7.01 3.58 -27.67
C ARG A 133 6.04 2.87 -28.60
N GLN A 134 5.54 1.71 -28.19
CA GLN A 134 4.57 0.94 -28.99
C GLN A 134 3.19 1.62 -29.01
N VAL A 135 2.74 2.12 -27.86
CA VAL A 135 1.49 2.91 -27.77
C VAL A 135 1.58 4.19 -28.60
N LYS A 136 2.70 4.91 -28.55
CA LYS A 136 2.93 6.10 -29.40
C LYS A 136 2.88 5.77 -30.89
N ARG A 137 3.52 4.68 -31.32
CA ARG A 137 3.47 4.22 -32.72
C ARG A 137 2.05 3.88 -33.16
N ASN A 138 1.30 3.15 -32.35
CA ASN A 138 -0.08 2.79 -32.66
C ASN A 138 -0.99 4.03 -32.76
N LYS A 139 -0.80 5.02 -31.87
CA LYS A 139 -1.53 6.29 -31.96
C LYS A 139 -1.23 7.05 -33.26
N LEU A 140 0.05 7.11 -33.67
CA LEU A 140 0.41 7.74 -34.95
C LEU A 140 -0.24 7.01 -36.13
N ALA A 141 -0.15 5.69 -36.19
CA ALA A 141 -0.73 4.88 -37.26
C ALA A 141 -2.26 5.05 -37.36
N THR A 142 -2.98 5.12 -36.23
CA THR A 142 -4.40 5.39 -36.20
C THR A 142 -4.73 6.80 -36.68
N THR A 143 -3.93 7.80 -36.32
CA THR A 143 -4.12 9.21 -36.76
C THR A 143 -3.94 9.32 -38.29
N ASP A 144 -2.94 8.64 -38.83
CA ASP A 144 -2.69 8.61 -40.29
C ASP A 144 -3.82 7.90 -41.02
N ALA A 145 -4.33 6.79 -40.51
CA ALA A 145 -5.46 6.08 -41.08
C ALA A 145 -6.74 6.97 -41.11
N PHE A 146 -7.02 7.67 -40.03
CA PHE A 146 -8.13 8.64 -40.00
C PHE A 146 -7.91 9.82 -40.96
N GLY A 147 -6.67 10.28 -41.12
CA GLY A 147 -6.30 11.32 -42.09
C GLY A 147 -6.57 10.90 -43.54
N VAL A 148 -6.24 9.65 -43.90
CA VAL A 148 -6.53 9.09 -45.22
C VAL A 148 -8.03 8.95 -45.45
N ILE A 149 -8.78 8.42 -44.53
CA ILE A 149 -10.24 8.29 -44.61
C ILE A 149 -10.89 9.67 -44.80
N ARG A 150 -10.44 10.69 -44.08
CA ARG A 150 -10.99 12.05 -44.21
C ARG A 150 -10.73 12.70 -45.57
N ARG A 151 -9.69 12.28 -46.31
CA ARG A 151 -9.40 12.73 -47.69
C ARG A 151 -10.22 11.98 -48.74
N ILE A 152 -10.50 10.71 -48.52
CA ILE A 152 -11.19 9.86 -49.49
C ILE A 152 -12.72 10.10 -49.48
N ILE A 153 -13.33 10.34 -48.34
CA ILE A 153 -14.79 10.56 -48.22
C ILE A 153 -15.32 11.69 -49.13
N PRO A 154 -14.69 12.87 -49.25
CA PRO A 154 -15.16 13.93 -50.14
C PRO A 154 -15.08 13.55 -51.60
N VAL A 155 -14.04 12.80 -52.00
CA VAL A 155 -13.82 12.34 -53.38
C VAL A 155 -14.90 11.34 -53.76
N LEU A 156 -15.22 10.37 -52.91
CA LEU A 156 -16.30 9.41 -53.14
C LEU A 156 -17.68 10.08 -53.22
N LYS A 157 -17.94 11.09 -52.36
CA LYS A 157 -19.18 11.86 -52.40
C LYS A 157 -19.35 12.69 -53.69
N SER A 158 -18.27 13.18 -54.27
CA SER A 158 -18.31 13.91 -55.53
C SER A 158 -18.62 13.00 -56.74
N GLN A 159 -18.11 11.77 -56.71
CA GLN A 159 -18.38 10.79 -57.80
C GLN A 159 -19.82 10.27 -57.79
N ILE A 160 -20.42 10.08 -56.61
CA ILE A 160 -21.82 9.63 -56.47
C ILE A 160 -22.82 10.71 -56.93
N LYS A 161 -22.44 12.01 -56.94
CA LYS A 161 -23.29 13.11 -57.41
C LYS A 161 -23.29 13.30 -58.93
N LEU A 162 -22.42 12.61 -59.66
CA LEU A 162 -22.22 12.71 -61.08
C LEU A 162 -22.82 11.49 -61.83
N SER A 163 -23.41 10.54 -61.14
CA SER A 163 -24.22 9.44 -61.65
C SER A 163 -25.69 9.67 -61.40
#